data_2c9e21dc35f8cde24d0d8085074daf55
#
_entry.id   2c9e21dc35f8cde24d0d8085074daf55
#
_cell.length_a   1.000
_cell.length_b   1.000
_cell.length_c   1.000
_cell.angle_alpha   90.00
_cell.angle_beta   90.00
_cell.angle_gamma   90.00
#
_symmetry.space_group_name_H-M   'P 1'
#
loop_
_entity.id
_entity.type
_entity.pdbx_description
1 polymer ?
#
loop_
_entity_poly.entity_id
_entity_poly.type
_entity_poly.pdbx_seq_one_letter_code
_entity_poly.pdbx_strand_id
1 'polypeptide(L)'
;MSFFGKVFGEGSDIIALDQQESFAGVLYAIISADGTITEEEDEDFMTMVFRSKIMEDVTKQRWRNIMTKMNKLMSKGGAEALVNLAVQNIPSHLRASVFCYACELVFTDGHAHMNEQKVLDIIKRELQIEDDFAYKVAEVVMVKSKL
;
A
#
# COMPACT_ATOMS: atom_id res chain seq x y z
N MET A 1 -11.84 -21.96 -16.93
CA MET A 1 -11.97 -20.71 -16.20
C MET A 1 -10.60 -20.13 -15.86
N SER A 2 -10.44 -18.85 -16.04
CA SER A 2 -9.17 -18.19 -15.75
C SER A 2 -8.89 -18.15 -14.24
N PHE A 3 -7.63 -18.06 -13.90
CA PHE A 3 -7.19 -17.83 -12.52
C PHE A 3 -7.89 -16.63 -11.89
N PHE A 4 -7.98 -15.53 -12.64
CA PHE A 4 -8.63 -14.32 -12.15
C PHE A 4 -10.12 -14.50 -11.94
N GLY A 5 -10.80 -15.30 -12.75
CA GLY A 5 -12.19 -15.62 -12.55
C GLY A 5 -12.43 -16.33 -11.23
N LYS A 6 -11.49 -17.18 -10.80
CA LYS A 6 -11.59 -17.86 -9.49
C LYS A 6 -11.34 -16.92 -8.33
N VAL A 7 -10.40 -16.00 -8.47
CA VAL A 7 -10.03 -15.06 -7.41
C VAL A 7 -11.12 -13.99 -7.21
N PHE A 8 -11.65 -13.47 -8.30
CA PHE A 8 -12.60 -12.34 -8.25
C PHE A 8 -14.06 -12.76 -8.39
N GLY A 9 -14.32 -14.04 -8.48
CA GLY A 9 -15.67 -14.56 -8.65
C GLY A 9 -16.02 -14.78 -10.12
N GLU A 10 -16.75 -15.86 -10.36
CA GLU A 10 -17.15 -16.26 -11.67
C GLU A 10 -18.16 -15.27 -12.26
N GLY A 11 -17.92 -14.82 -13.46
CA GLY A 11 -18.78 -13.85 -14.12
C GLY A 11 -18.65 -12.43 -13.61
N SER A 12 -17.70 -12.19 -12.72
CA SER A 12 -17.43 -10.84 -12.21
C SER A 12 -16.60 -10.06 -13.23
N ASP A 13 -16.78 -8.76 -13.23
CA ASP A 13 -15.92 -7.86 -13.99
C ASP A 13 -14.49 -7.95 -13.48
N ILE A 14 -13.53 -7.70 -14.38
CA ILE A 14 -12.14 -7.61 -13.98
C ILE A 14 -12.02 -6.44 -13.02
N ILE A 15 -11.52 -6.72 -11.81
CA ILE A 15 -11.30 -5.66 -10.83
C ILE A 15 -10.05 -4.90 -11.24
N ALA A 16 -10.23 -3.63 -11.56
CA ALA A 16 -9.13 -2.71 -11.80
C ALA A 16 -9.20 -1.62 -10.74
N LEU A 17 -8.04 -1.22 -10.24
CA LEU A 17 -7.95 -0.11 -9.28
C LEU A 17 -7.53 1.15 -10.02
N ASP A 18 -8.15 2.29 -9.68
CA ASP A 18 -7.67 3.57 -10.18
C ASP A 18 -6.42 4.00 -9.40
N GLN A 19 -5.85 5.15 -9.72
CA GLN A 19 -4.61 5.59 -9.08
C GLN A 19 -4.76 5.82 -7.58
N GLN A 20 -5.87 6.40 -7.15
CA GLN A 20 -6.13 6.63 -5.73
C GLN A 20 -6.27 5.31 -4.98
N GLU A 21 -7.03 4.39 -5.52
CA GLU A 21 -7.20 3.05 -4.96
C GLU A 21 -5.87 2.29 -4.94
N SER A 22 -5.09 2.41 -5.99
CA SER A 22 -3.79 1.74 -6.10
C SER A 22 -2.82 2.21 -5.04
N PHE A 23 -2.71 3.52 -4.86
CA PHE A 23 -1.85 4.09 -3.82
C PHE A 23 -2.30 3.64 -2.43
N ALA A 24 -3.60 3.78 -2.15
CA ALA A 24 -4.16 3.34 -0.87
C ALA A 24 -3.95 1.84 -0.65
N GLY A 25 -4.09 1.04 -1.69
CA GLY A 25 -3.94 -0.42 -1.62
C GLY A 25 -2.54 -0.87 -1.24
N VAL A 26 -1.52 -0.25 -1.83
CA VAL A 26 -0.13 -0.55 -1.49
C VAL A 26 0.12 -0.29 0.01
N LEU A 27 -0.32 0.86 0.50
CA LEU A 27 -0.11 1.21 1.91
C LEU A 27 -1.00 0.39 2.85
N TYR A 28 -2.22 0.09 2.43
CA TYR A 28 -3.13 -0.76 3.20
C TYR A 28 -2.54 -2.16 3.45
N ALA A 29 -1.86 -2.71 2.46
CA ALA A 29 -1.20 -4.01 2.60
C ALA A 29 -0.19 -4.01 3.74
N ILE A 30 0.48 -2.89 3.97
CA ILE A 30 1.45 -2.75 5.07
C ILE A 30 0.74 -2.75 6.42
N ILE A 31 -0.25 -1.86 6.61
CA ILE A 31 -0.87 -1.69 7.92
C ILE A 31 -1.70 -2.90 8.34
N SER A 32 -2.16 -3.68 7.38
CA SER A 32 -2.96 -4.88 7.66
C SER A 32 -2.12 -6.16 7.69
N ALA A 33 -0.80 -6.04 7.59
CA ALA A 33 0.10 -7.20 7.51
C ALA A 33 -0.01 -8.13 8.72
N ASP A 34 -0.29 -7.59 9.90
CA ASP A 34 -0.43 -8.37 11.13
C ASP A 34 -1.85 -8.90 11.38
N GLY A 35 -2.78 -8.62 10.48
CA GLY A 35 -4.17 -9.06 10.60
C GLY A 35 -5.07 -8.16 11.41
N THR A 36 -4.50 -7.23 12.18
CA THR A 36 -5.27 -6.24 12.95
C THR A 36 -4.67 -4.86 12.75
N ILE A 37 -5.54 -3.85 12.68
CA ILE A 37 -5.12 -2.45 12.55
C ILE A 37 -5.50 -1.76 13.85
N THR A 38 -4.52 -1.18 14.55
CA THR A 38 -4.77 -0.41 15.76
C THR A 38 -5.30 0.97 15.40
N GLU A 39 -5.94 1.67 16.35
CA GLU A 39 -6.39 3.05 16.13
C GLU A 39 -5.23 3.98 15.76
N GLU A 40 -4.09 3.81 16.42
CA GLU A 40 -2.89 4.63 16.16
C GLU A 40 -2.38 4.40 14.74
N GLU A 41 -2.31 3.15 14.29
CA GLU A 41 -1.90 2.81 12.94
C GLU A 41 -2.85 3.39 11.89
N ASP A 42 -4.15 3.34 12.17
CA ASP A 42 -5.16 3.90 11.26
C ASP A 42 -5.02 5.42 11.15
N GLU A 43 -4.80 6.12 12.27
CA GLU A 43 -4.59 7.56 12.28
C GLU A 43 -3.34 7.97 11.51
N ASP A 44 -2.23 7.28 11.75
CA ASP A 44 -0.95 7.52 11.07
C ASP A 44 -1.11 7.30 9.57
N PHE A 45 -1.78 6.23 9.20
CA PHE A 45 -2.07 5.89 7.82
C PHE A 45 -2.88 6.99 7.13
N MET A 46 -3.98 7.40 7.74
CA MET A 46 -4.82 8.47 7.20
C MET A 46 -4.06 9.78 7.04
N THR A 47 -3.30 10.15 8.07
CA THR A 47 -2.51 11.39 8.05
C THR A 47 -1.53 11.38 6.89
N MET A 48 -0.82 10.28 6.71
CA MET A 48 0.16 10.14 5.64
C MET A 48 -0.49 10.18 4.26
N VAL A 49 -1.55 9.41 4.08
CA VAL A 49 -2.24 9.29 2.80
C VAL A 49 -2.82 10.62 2.35
N PHE A 50 -3.46 11.36 3.27
CA PHE A 50 -4.12 12.62 2.92
C PHE A 50 -3.15 13.79 2.71
N ARG A 51 -1.88 13.63 3.08
CA ARG A 51 -0.84 14.61 2.71
C ARG A 51 -0.39 14.48 1.27
N SER A 52 -0.69 13.37 0.63
CA SER A 52 -0.27 13.15 -0.76
C SER A 52 -1.16 13.94 -1.72
N LYS A 53 -0.56 14.40 -2.82
CA LYS A 53 -1.29 15.14 -3.87
C LYS A 53 -2.37 14.29 -4.52
N ILE A 54 -2.12 13.01 -4.67
CA ILE A 54 -3.04 12.10 -5.35
C ILE A 54 -4.35 11.94 -4.57
N MET A 55 -4.33 12.17 -3.26
CA MET A 55 -5.49 11.99 -2.39
C MET A 55 -6.11 13.31 -1.91
N GLU A 56 -5.63 14.46 -2.34
CA GLU A 56 -6.05 15.75 -1.80
C GLU A 56 -7.53 16.08 -1.99
N ASP A 57 -8.15 15.54 -3.03
CA ASP A 57 -9.56 15.79 -3.34
C ASP A 57 -10.50 14.65 -2.90
N VAL A 58 -9.99 13.68 -2.16
CA VAL A 58 -10.78 12.52 -1.74
C VAL A 58 -11.74 12.91 -0.62
N THR A 59 -13.03 12.66 -0.83
CA THR A 59 -14.06 12.90 0.18
C THR A 59 -14.08 11.79 1.22
N LYS A 60 -14.73 12.04 2.36
CA LYS A 60 -14.91 11.00 3.39
C LYS A 60 -15.64 9.77 2.85
N GLN A 61 -16.66 9.98 2.02
CA GLN A 61 -17.40 8.87 1.44
C GLN A 61 -16.53 8.06 0.48
N ARG A 62 -15.75 8.74 -0.37
CA ARG A 62 -14.80 8.07 -1.27
C ARG A 62 -13.78 7.24 -0.48
N TRP A 63 -13.25 7.82 0.60
CA TRP A 63 -12.30 7.13 1.47
C TRP A 63 -12.88 5.86 2.08
N ARG A 64 -14.11 5.94 2.60
CA ARG A 64 -14.78 4.75 3.14
C ARG A 64 -14.94 3.67 2.08
N ASN A 65 -15.31 4.05 0.88
CA ASN A 65 -15.46 3.10 -0.23
C ASN A 65 -14.12 2.46 -0.58
N ILE A 66 -13.04 3.24 -0.62
CA ILE A 66 -11.69 2.73 -0.85
C ILE A 66 -11.32 1.72 0.24
N MET A 67 -11.49 2.07 1.51
CA MET A 67 -11.13 1.20 2.62
C MET A 67 -11.93 -0.11 2.62
N THR A 68 -13.22 -0.04 2.35
CA THR A 68 -14.07 -1.22 2.23
C THR A 68 -13.55 -2.15 1.13
N LYS A 69 -13.20 -1.59 -0.01
CA LYS A 69 -12.67 -2.34 -1.16
C LYS A 69 -11.32 -2.98 -0.82
N MET A 70 -10.40 -2.22 -0.20
CA MET A 70 -9.08 -2.73 0.18
C MET A 70 -9.18 -3.87 1.20
N ASN A 71 -10.05 -3.71 2.20
CA ASN A 71 -10.27 -4.75 3.20
C ASN A 71 -10.78 -6.03 2.55
N LYS A 72 -11.70 -5.91 1.62
CA LYS A 72 -12.26 -7.04 0.90
C LYS A 72 -11.21 -7.76 0.06
N LEU A 73 -10.39 -7.00 -0.68
CA LEU A 73 -9.32 -7.56 -1.50
C LEU A 73 -8.25 -8.23 -0.64
N MET A 74 -7.88 -7.62 0.47
CA MET A 74 -6.91 -8.19 1.40
C MET A 74 -7.42 -9.50 1.99
N SER A 75 -8.69 -9.55 2.36
CA SER A 75 -9.31 -10.75 2.94
C SER A 75 -9.37 -11.91 1.94
N LYS A 76 -9.52 -11.60 0.65
CA LYS A 76 -9.62 -12.63 -0.39
C LYS A 76 -8.28 -13.20 -0.82
N GLY A 77 -7.28 -12.33 -1.03
CA GLY A 77 -6.04 -12.74 -1.67
C GLY A 77 -4.77 -12.47 -0.88
N GLY A 78 -4.87 -11.73 0.21
CA GLY A 78 -3.71 -11.36 1.02
C GLY A 78 -2.90 -10.21 0.45
N ALA A 79 -1.81 -9.88 1.15
CA ALA A 79 -0.98 -8.72 0.83
C ALA A 79 -0.36 -8.79 -0.57
N GLU A 80 0.18 -9.93 -0.94
CA GLU A 80 0.84 -10.06 -2.24
C GLU A 80 -0.11 -9.83 -3.40
N ALA A 81 -1.31 -10.43 -3.33
CA ALA A 81 -2.33 -10.25 -4.36
C ALA A 81 -2.79 -8.80 -4.45
N LEU A 82 -2.97 -8.14 -3.30
CA LEU A 82 -3.37 -6.74 -3.26
C LEU A 82 -2.30 -5.84 -3.87
N VAL A 83 -1.04 -6.04 -3.51
CA VAL A 83 0.07 -5.25 -4.06
C VAL A 83 0.19 -5.47 -5.57
N ASN A 84 0.11 -6.72 -6.03
CA ASN A 84 0.19 -7.03 -7.46
C ASN A 84 -0.90 -6.29 -8.25
N LEU A 85 -2.11 -6.27 -7.75
CA LEU A 85 -3.22 -5.58 -8.38
C LEU A 85 -3.01 -4.06 -8.37
N ALA A 86 -2.61 -3.51 -7.22
CA ALA A 86 -2.43 -2.08 -7.04
C ALA A 86 -1.34 -1.51 -7.95
N VAL A 87 -0.22 -2.20 -8.06
CA VAL A 87 0.93 -1.71 -8.84
C VAL A 87 0.61 -1.54 -10.32
N GLN A 88 -0.33 -2.30 -10.85
CA GLN A 88 -0.69 -2.25 -12.28
C GLN A 88 -1.12 -0.86 -12.74
N ASN A 89 -1.74 -0.08 -11.88
CA ASN A 89 -2.22 1.26 -12.23
C ASN A 89 -1.42 2.39 -11.59
N ILE A 90 -0.21 2.10 -11.13
CA ILE A 90 0.72 3.13 -10.67
C ILE A 90 1.64 3.49 -11.84
N PRO A 91 1.54 4.72 -12.37
CA PRO A 91 2.42 5.13 -13.46
C PRO A 91 3.89 5.04 -13.09
N SER A 92 4.74 4.75 -14.07
CA SER A 92 6.18 4.59 -13.84
C SER A 92 6.82 5.76 -13.09
N HIS A 93 6.41 6.98 -13.42
CA HIS A 93 6.98 8.17 -12.80
C HIS A 93 6.56 8.38 -11.34
N LEU A 94 5.58 7.62 -10.84
CA LEU A 94 5.12 7.70 -9.45
C LEU A 94 5.59 6.52 -8.59
N ARG A 95 6.21 5.52 -9.19
CA ARG A 95 6.63 4.31 -8.46
C ARG A 95 7.60 4.62 -7.32
N ALA A 96 8.58 5.45 -7.58
CA ALA A 96 9.55 5.86 -6.57
C ALA A 96 8.87 6.61 -5.41
N SER A 97 7.92 7.49 -5.74
CA SER A 97 7.16 8.23 -4.72
C SER A 97 6.34 7.31 -3.84
N VAL A 98 5.65 6.33 -4.42
CA VAL A 98 4.86 5.35 -3.67
C VAL A 98 5.76 4.55 -2.74
N PHE A 99 6.93 4.14 -3.22
CA PHE A 99 7.89 3.41 -2.38
C PHE A 99 8.36 4.24 -1.19
N CYS A 100 8.60 5.54 -1.38
CA CYS A 100 8.98 6.44 -0.29
C CYS A 100 7.89 6.50 0.79
N TYR A 101 6.62 6.61 0.39
CA TYR A 101 5.50 6.57 1.33
C TYR A 101 5.42 5.24 2.08
N ALA A 102 5.65 4.14 1.37
CA ALA A 102 5.65 2.81 1.97
C ALA A 102 6.74 2.68 3.05
N CYS A 103 7.95 3.13 2.74
CA CYS A 103 9.06 3.12 3.71
C CYS A 103 8.75 3.99 4.93
N GLU A 104 8.21 5.18 4.71
CA GLU A 104 7.85 6.06 5.80
C GLU A 104 6.82 5.42 6.73
N LEU A 105 5.84 4.75 6.16
CA LEU A 105 4.82 4.06 6.95
C LEU A 105 5.41 2.93 7.80
N VAL A 106 6.31 2.15 7.22
CA VAL A 106 6.95 1.02 7.93
C VAL A 106 7.85 1.51 9.07
N PHE A 107 8.56 2.61 8.87
CA PHE A 107 9.57 3.08 9.83
C PHE A 107 9.11 4.24 10.71
N THR A 108 7.83 4.62 10.67
CA THR A 108 7.30 5.78 11.41
C THR A 108 7.56 5.70 12.91
N ASP A 109 7.44 4.53 13.51
CA ASP A 109 7.63 4.34 14.95
C ASP A 109 9.05 3.92 15.33
N GLY A 110 9.97 3.91 14.37
CA GLY A 110 11.34 3.45 14.60
C GLY A 110 11.50 1.93 14.64
N HIS A 111 10.42 1.20 14.48
CA HIS A 111 10.42 -0.26 14.49
C HIS A 111 9.73 -0.80 13.26
N ALA A 112 10.43 -1.60 12.48
CA ALA A 112 9.83 -2.30 11.35
C ALA A 112 9.50 -3.72 11.79
N HIS A 113 8.22 -4.01 11.96
CA HIS A 113 7.77 -5.35 12.30
C HIS A 113 8.02 -6.31 11.15
N MET A 114 8.27 -7.59 11.48
CA MET A 114 8.67 -8.58 10.48
C MET A 114 7.66 -8.72 9.34
N ASN A 115 6.36 -8.73 9.65
CA ASN A 115 5.33 -8.85 8.62
C ASN A 115 5.29 -7.63 7.72
N GLU A 116 5.50 -6.44 8.27
CA GLU A 116 5.58 -5.21 7.49
C GLU A 116 6.80 -5.21 6.57
N GLN A 117 7.94 -5.71 7.06
CA GLN A 117 9.15 -5.84 6.25
C GLN A 117 8.93 -6.76 5.06
N LYS A 118 8.23 -7.87 5.26
CA LYS A 118 7.90 -8.80 4.17
C LYS A 118 7.04 -8.14 3.11
N VAL A 119 6.05 -7.37 3.53
CA VAL A 119 5.19 -6.65 2.59
C VAL A 119 5.98 -5.57 1.86
N LEU A 120 6.88 -4.86 2.55
CA LEU A 120 7.74 -3.85 1.93
C LEU A 120 8.65 -4.48 0.86
N ASP A 121 9.16 -5.68 1.11
CA ASP A 121 9.95 -6.41 0.11
C ASP A 121 9.13 -6.73 -1.13
N ILE A 122 7.88 -7.13 -0.95
CA ILE A 122 6.96 -7.37 -2.07
C ILE A 122 6.73 -6.08 -2.85
N ILE A 123 6.47 -4.98 -2.16
CA ILE A 123 6.23 -3.67 -2.77
C ILE A 123 7.45 -3.23 -3.57
N LYS A 124 8.64 -3.35 -2.99
CA LYS A 124 9.89 -3.02 -3.67
C LYS A 124 10.04 -3.79 -4.98
N ARG A 125 9.81 -5.10 -4.93
CA ARG A 125 9.90 -5.96 -6.09
C ARG A 125 8.88 -5.57 -7.17
N GLU A 126 7.63 -5.42 -6.79
CA GLU A 126 6.54 -5.14 -7.73
C GLU A 126 6.63 -3.75 -8.33
N LEU A 127 7.10 -2.76 -7.57
CA LEU A 127 7.36 -1.42 -8.08
C LEU A 127 8.66 -1.32 -8.88
N GLN A 128 9.46 -2.40 -8.90
CA GLN A 128 10.75 -2.46 -9.61
C GLN A 128 11.73 -1.39 -9.12
N ILE A 129 11.81 -1.25 -7.79
CA ILE A 129 12.74 -0.29 -7.16
C ILE A 129 14.12 -0.95 -7.04
N GLU A 130 15.14 -0.24 -7.51
CA GLU A 130 16.52 -0.72 -7.42
C GLU A 130 17.03 -0.66 -5.97
N ASP A 131 17.95 -1.57 -5.65
CA ASP A 131 18.51 -1.70 -4.30
C ASP A 131 19.14 -0.41 -3.80
N ASP A 132 19.94 0.25 -4.64
CA ASP A 132 20.63 1.49 -4.24
C ASP A 132 19.63 2.58 -3.83
N PHE A 133 18.57 2.74 -4.60
CA PHE A 133 17.54 3.71 -4.26
C PHE A 133 16.81 3.32 -2.98
N ALA A 134 16.49 2.04 -2.84
CA ALA A 134 15.78 1.54 -1.65
C ALA A 134 16.60 1.77 -0.38
N TYR A 135 17.91 1.54 -0.41
CA TYR A 135 18.80 1.81 0.73
C TYR A 135 18.83 3.28 1.09
N LYS A 136 18.91 4.16 0.09
CA LYS A 136 18.92 5.61 0.32
C LYS A 136 17.63 6.07 1.00
N VAL A 137 16.49 5.60 0.51
CA VAL A 137 15.19 5.96 1.08
C VAL A 137 15.08 5.45 2.52
N ALA A 138 15.41 4.18 2.75
CA ALA A 138 15.36 3.60 4.08
C ALA A 138 16.26 4.35 5.06
N GLU A 139 17.48 4.70 4.65
CA GLU A 139 18.42 5.45 5.47
C GLU A 139 17.86 6.81 5.87
N VAL A 140 17.34 7.57 4.90
CA VAL A 140 16.77 8.91 5.16
C VAL A 140 15.56 8.82 6.10
N VAL A 141 14.67 7.87 5.84
CA VAL A 141 13.47 7.71 6.65
C VAL A 141 13.82 7.31 8.09
N MET A 142 14.80 6.41 8.25
CA MET A 142 15.25 6.00 9.59
C MET A 142 15.89 7.15 10.35
N VAL A 143 16.68 7.98 9.67
CA VAL A 143 17.28 9.18 10.29
C VAL A 143 16.18 10.15 10.71
N LYS A 144 15.21 10.39 9.84
CA LYS A 144 14.07 11.27 10.12
C LYS A 144 13.25 10.78 11.32
N SER A 145 13.09 9.47 11.49
CA SER A 145 12.26 8.90 12.55
C SER A 145 12.84 9.07 13.95
N LYS A 146 14.09 9.51 14.08
CA LYS A 146 14.75 9.68 15.38
C LYS A 146 14.29 10.92 16.12
N LEU A 147 13.62 11.84 15.46
CA LEU A 147 13.04 13.02 16.08
C LEU A 147 11.59 12.80 16.48
#